data_50ff7358a873c1386d27e734e84dcafb
#
_entry.id   50ff7358a873c1386d27e734e84dcafb
#
_cell.length_a   1.000
_cell.length_b   1.000
_cell.length_c   1.000
_cell.angle_alpha   90.00
_cell.angle_beta   90.00
_cell.angle_gamma   90.00
#
_symmetry.space_group_name_H-M   'P 1'
#
loop_
_entity.id
_entity.type
_entity.pdbx_description
1 polymer ?
#
loop_
_entity_poly.entity_id
_entity_poly.type
_entity_poly.pdbx_seq_one_letter_code
_entity_poly.pdbx_strand_id
1 'polypeptide(L)'
;VNSSAPERRRQLLRISLQAVVADLSGGSHTAADLPGGAWLVDGATLWVRLDDAPHRALGAAIAIALREEVDRVEVLVGDPDPAPLVARRASQWSLPISVRGLDGRSPFPVEPVGHRAPPTVPDSHLDLVETIVAAGAEPVVAHGVLTAQYRGLEIAKVVDDDGAPRLDVGVGVNDREAFRELHAGEAPEASLARVVEAVSAHRVDGARPHPFNTMSPEGYLAWRLRDDPSALGVGSLVTTPGAVAPVGAVDPGPVMMLGGGRLFACTTGFDLGALPDALDAREVAVVAGVIDDASLTVVVPARNRLPVIDRMASAAAAEVRVVEVP
;
A
#
# COMPACT_ATOMS: atom_id res chain seq x y z
N VAL A 1 2.58 -21.93 30.54
CA VAL A 1 2.79 -21.74 29.07
C VAL A 1 3.07 -20.26 28.87
N ASN A 2 4.34 -19.87 28.64
CA ASN A 2 4.68 -18.48 28.33
C ASN A 2 4.22 -18.18 26.90
N SER A 3 3.14 -17.41 26.73
CA SER A 3 2.72 -16.91 25.44
C SER A 3 3.80 -15.98 24.84
N SER A 4 4.00 -16.06 23.52
CA SER A 4 4.95 -15.19 22.81
C SER A 4 4.51 -13.71 22.92
N ALA A 5 5.46 -12.77 22.76
CA ALA A 5 5.15 -11.35 22.79
C ALA A 5 4.03 -10.93 21.79
N PRO A 6 4.03 -11.44 20.54
CA PRO A 6 2.93 -11.17 19.60
C PRO A 6 1.57 -11.72 20.04
N GLU A 7 1.54 -12.88 20.70
CA GLU A 7 0.30 -13.48 21.18
C GLU A 7 -0.29 -12.68 22.36
N ARG A 8 0.56 -12.23 23.28
CA ARG A 8 0.15 -11.33 24.38
C ARG A 8 -0.42 -10.03 23.85
N ARG A 9 0.21 -9.43 22.82
CA ARG A 9 -0.30 -8.20 22.19
C ARG A 9 -1.69 -8.44 21.60
N ARG A 10 -1.91 -9.50 20.81
CA ARG A 10 -3.24 -9.85 20.27
C ARG A 10 -4.28 -10.02 21.38
N GLN A 11 -3.94 -10.73 22.44
CA GLN A 11 -4.83 -10.91 23.58
C GLN A 11 -5.21 -9.57 24.25
N LEU A 12 -4.24 -8.66 24.41
CA LEU A 12 -4.51 -7.33 24.97
C LEU A 12 -5.43 -6.51 24.07
N LEU A 13 -5.27 -6.57 22.76
CA LEU A 13 -6.16 -5.87 21.82
C LEU A 13 -7.59 -6.38 21.92
N ARG A 14 -7.80 -7.70 21.97
CA ARG A 14 -9.13 -8.29 22.18
C ARG A 14 -9.77 -7.84 23.48
N ILE A 15 -9.05 -7.96 24.61
CA ILE A 15 -9.54 -7.57 25.94
C ILE A 15 -9.89 -6.08 25.97
N SER A 16 -9.04 -5.24 25.39
CA SER A 16 -9.28 -3.80 25.35
C SER A 16 -10.50 -3.45 24.49
N LEU A 17 -10.67 -4.09 23.31
CA LEU A 17 -11.85 -3.88 22.48
C LEU A 17 -13.13 -4.29 23.22
N GLN A 18 -13.14 -5.48 23.82
CA GLN A 18 -14.27 -5.97 24.61
C GLN A 18 -14.65 -5.00 25.74
N ALA A 19 -13.65 -4.45 26.42
CA ALA A 19 -13.87 -3.52 27.50
C ALA A 19 -14.48 -2.19 27.03
N VAL A 20 -13.97 -1.63 25.91
CA VAL A 20 -14.51 -0.40 25.32
C VAL A 20 -15.96 -0.60 24.86
N VAL A 21 -16.25 -1.72 24.15
CA VAL A 21 -17.61 -1.98 23.67
C VAL A 21 -18.56 -2.26 24.83
N ALA A 22 -18.14 -3.00 25.86
CA ALA A 22 -18.96 -3.21 27.07
C ALA A 22 -19.31 -1.90 27.80
N ASP A 23 -18.38 -0.94 27.84
CA ASP A 23 -18.63 0.39 28.43
C ASP A 23 -19.62 1.22 27.58
N LEU A 24 -19.69 1.01 26.27
CA LEU A 24 -20.54 1.77 25.33
C LEU A 24 -21.93 1.16 25.13
N SER A 25 -22.04 -0.15 24.98
CA SER A 25 -23.29 -0.84 24.63
C SER A 25 -23.86 -1.72 25.74
N GLY A 26 -23.04 -1.99 26.78
CA GLY A 26 -23.35 -3.00 27.79
C GLY A 26 -23.21 -4.43 27.27
N GLY A 27 -23.15 -5.40 28.13
CA GLY A 27 -23.10 -6.80 27.77
C GLY A 27 -21.70 -7.40 27.74
N SER A 28 -21.63 -8.67 27.37
CA SER A 28 -20.41 -9.44 27.25
C SER A 28 -20.22 -9.87 25.80
N HIS A 29 -19.09 -9.52 25.22
CA HIS A 29 -18.78 -9.79 23.82
C HIS A 29 -17.51 -10.65 23.72
N THR A 30 -17.41 -11.42 22.65
CA THR A 30 -16.18 -12.17 22.32
C THR A 30 -15.50 -11.56 21.11
N ALA A 31 -14.28 -11.08 21.30
CA ALA A 31 -13.49 -10.52 20.23
C ALA A 31 -12.61 -11.58 19.55
N ALA A 32 -12.43 -11.44 18.25
CA ALA A 32 -11.55 -12.24 17.42
C ALA A 32 -10.34 -11.42 16.92
N ASP A 33 -9.30 -12.10 16.46
CA ASP A 33 -8.11 -11.48 15.93
C ASP A 33 -8.35 -10.98 14.49
N LEU A 34 -7.73 -9.85 14.19
CA LEU A 34 -7.57 -9.25 12.87
C LEU A 34 -6.07 -8.98 12.64
N PRO A 35 -5.53 -9.08 11.44
CA PRO A 35 -4.19 -8.56 11.15
C PRO A 35 -4.09 -7.08 11.55
N GLY A 36 -3.19 -6.77 12.49
CA GLY A 36 -3.05 -5.42 13.03
C GLY A 36 -4.07 -4.97 14.07
N GLY A 37 -4.99 -5.85 14.53
CA GLY A 37 -6.06 -5.45 15.44
C GLY A 37 -6.91 -6.58 16.01
N ALA A 38 -8.13 -6.22 16.42
CA ALA A 38 -9.17 -7.13 16.90
C ALA A 38 -10.54 -6.64 16.43
N TRP A 39 -11.52 -7.56 16.37
CA TRP A 39 -12.90 -7.23 15.99
C TRP A 39 -13.91 -8.03 16.79
N LEU A 40 -15.13 -7.53 16.87
CA LEU A 40 -16.31 -8.21 17.39
C LEU A 40 -17.58 -7.66 16.73
N VAL A 41 -18.64 -8.45 16.75
CA VAL A 41 -19.97 -8.00 16.32
C VAL A 41 -20.88 -7.79 17.53
N ASP A 42 -21.60 -6.67 17.56
CA ASP A 42 -22.65 -6.35 18.51
C ASP A 42 -23.90 -5.89 17.75
N GLY A 43 -24.89 -6.76 17.68
CA GLY A 43 -26.08 -6.57 16.84
C GLY A 43 -25.70 -6.42 15.37
N ALA A 44 -26.10 -5.32 14.75
CA ALA A 44 -25.79 -4.98 13.35
C ALA A 44 -24.52 -4.15 13.19
N THR A 45 -23.67 -4.05 14.21
CA THR A 45 -22.46 -3.24 14.23
C THR A 45 -21.22 -4.10 14.35
N LEU A 46 -20.29 -3.92 13.43
CA LEU A 46 -18.93 -4.43 13.58
C LEU A 46 -18.09 -3.39 14.33
N TRP A 47 -17.53 -3.78 15.46
CA TRP A 47 -16.54 -3.02 16.20
C TRP A 47 -15.16 -3.54 15.87
N VAL A 48 -14.25 -2.65 15.51
CA VAL A 48 -12.88 -3.01 15.15
C VAL A 48 -11.90 -2.10 15.88
N ARG A 49 -10.87 -2.68 16.48
CA ARG A 49 -9.72 -1.94 16.99
C ARG A 49 -8.52 -2.18 16.09
N LEU A 50 -7.91 -1.11 15.57
CA LEU A 50 -6.75 -1.13 14.70
C LEU A 50 -5.57 -0.42 15.37
N ASP A 51 -4.46 -1.13 15.54
CA ASP A 51 -3.25 -0.59 16.18
C ASP A 51 -2.02 -0.65 15.23
N ASP A 52 -1.86 -1.73 14.44
CA ASP A 52 -0.75 -1.87 13.50
C ASP A 52 -1.17 -1.46 12.09
N ALA A 53 -0.47 -0.49 11.51
CA ALA A 53 -0.75 0.04 10.18
C ALA A 53 -2.27 0.19 9.90
N PRO A 54 -3.00 0.96 10.73
CA PRO A 54 -4.47 0.95 10.77
C PRO A 54 -5.09 1.35 9.42
N HIS A 55 -4.42 2.22 8.65
CA HIS A 55 -4.83 2.62 7.31
C HIS A 55 -4.81 1.45 6.30
N ARG A 56 -3.99 0.42 6.52
CA ARG A 56 -3.95 -0.81 5.71
C ARG A 56 -4.90 -1.87 6.27
N ALA A 57 -4.95 -2.02 7.57
CA ALA A 57 -5.82 -2.97 8.26
C ALA A 57 -7.32 -2.67 8.06
N LEU A 58 -7.68 -1.44 7.67
CA LEU A 58 -9.04 -1.03 7.32
C LEU A 58 -9.66 -1.94 6.24
N GLY A 59 -8.90 -2.34 5.23
CA GLY A 59 -9.39 -3.25 4.19
C GLY A 59 -9.84 -4.60 4.74
N ALA A 60 -9.12 -5.16 5.71
CA ALA A 60 -9.52 -6.39 6.37
C ALA A 60 -10.79 -6.20 7.23
N ALA A 61 -10.94 -5.04 7.90
CA ALA A 61 -12.15 -4.70 8.64
C ALA A 61 -13.39 -4.64 7.72
N ILE A 62 -13.25 -4.01 6.54
CA ILE A 62 -14.32 -3.93 5.54
C ILE A 62 -14.66 -5.32 4.99
N ALA A 63 -13.66 -6.15 4.67
CA ALA A 63 -13.89 -7.51 4.21
C ALA A 63 -14.66 -8.36 5.24
N ILE A 64 -14.37 -8.18 6.54
CA ILE A 64 -15.12 -8.82 7.64
C ILE A 64 -16.54 -8.27 7.69
N ALA A 65 -16.73 -6.95 7.63
CA ALA A 65 -18.05 -6.34 7.65
C ALA A 65 -18.96 -6.88 6.54
N LEU A 66 -18.43 -7.00 5.33
CA LEU A 66 -19.13 -7.56 4.17
C LEU A 66 -19.41 -9.07 4.30
N ARG A 67 -18.57 -9.81 5.04
CA ARG A 67 -18.80 -11.22 5.32
C ARG A 67 -19.86 -11.44 6.38
N GLU A 68 -19.82 -10.63 7.45
CA GLU A 68 -20.76 -10.70 8.58
C GLU A 68 -22.09 -9.99 8.27
N GLU A 69 -22.21 -9.35 7.09
CA GLU A 69 -23.43 -8.66 6.62
C GLU A 69 -23.95 -7.61 7.62
N VAL A 70 -23.05 -6.85 8.24
CA VAL A 70 -23.41 -5.82 9.22
C VAL A 70 -23.83 -4.52 8.53
N ASP A 71 -24.66 -3.71 9.22
CA ASP A 71 -25.15 -2.43 8.68
C ASP A 71 -24.15 -1.28 8.83
N ARG A 72 -23.20 -1.39 9.76
CA ARG A 72 -22.20 -0.34 10.03
C ARG A 72 -20.93 -0.88 10.70
N VAL A 73 -19.87 -0.09 10.60
CA VAL A 73 -18.58 -0.37 11.23
C VAL A 73 -18.16 0.78 12.14
N GLU A 74 -17.77 0.48 13.35
CA GLU A 74 -17.11 1.40 14.29
C GLU A 74 -15.64 1.03 14.41
N VAL A 75 -14.76 1.88 13.90
CA VAL A 75 -13.31 1.69 13.92
C VAL A 75 -12.70 2.51 15.05
N LEU A 76 -11.99 1.83 15.92
CA LEU A 76 -11.24 2.42 17.04
C LEU A 76 -9.75 2.34 16.71
N VAL A 77 -9.07 3.49 16.67
CA VAL A 77 -7.64 3.58 16.37
C VAL A 77 -6.89 3.94 17.64
N GLY A 78 -5.98 3.07 18.06
CA GLY A 78 -5.27 3.22 19.33
C GLY A 78 -4.24 4.36 19.32
N ASP A 79 -3.54 4.54 18.19
CA ASP A 79 -2.65 5.68 17.96
C ASP A 79 -3.44 6.78 17.23
N PRO A 80 -3.54 7.99 17.76
CA PRO A 80 -4.30 9.08 17.16
C PRO A 80 -3.71 9.59 15.83
N ASP A 81 -2.40 9.47 15.60
CA ASP A 81 -1.73 10.06 14.44
C ASP A 81 -2.24 9.53 13.10
N PRO A 82 -2.39 8.20 12.87
CA PRO A 82 -2.93 7.69 11.62
C PRO A 82 -4.46 7.75 11.52
N ALA A 83 -5.19 8.06 12.60
CA ALA A 83 -6.65 8.01 12.63
C ALA A 83 -7.31 8.95 11.58
N PRO A 84 -6.85 10.18 11.31
CA PRO A 84 -7.40 11.04 10.26
C PRO A 84 -7.26 10.46 8.85
N LEU A 85 -6.19 9.72 8.56
CA LEU A 85 -6.03 9.00 7.30
C LEU A 85 -7.01 7.83 7.19
N VAL A 86 -7.21 7.07 8.28
CA VAL A 86 -8.19 5.99 8.34
C VAL A 86 -9.60 6.54 8.12
N ALA A 87 -9.94 7.69 8.72
CA ALA A 87 -11.23 8.35 8.56
C ALA A 87 -11.46 8.79 7.09
N ARG A 88 -10.44 9.34 6.41
CA ARG A 88 -10.52 9.69 4.99
C ARG A 88 -10.77 8.45 4.13
N ARG A 89 -10.05 7.34 4.35
CA ARG A 89 -10.26 6.10 3.61
C ARG A 89 -11.60 5.45 3.90
N ALA A 90 -12.10 5.58 5.13
CA ALA A 90 -13.40 5.09 5.55
C ALA A 90 -14.56 5.79 4.84
N SER A 91 -14.43 7.10 4.54
CA SER A 91 -15.47 7.87 3.86
C SER A 91 -15.70 7.48 2.39
N GLN A 92 -14.83 6.65 1.81
CA GLN A 92 -14.91 6.23 0.40
C GLN A 92 -15.75 4.95 0.19
N TRP A 93 -16.50 4.52 1.21
CA TRP A 93 -17.30 3.31 1.17
C TRP A 93 -18.79 3.62 1.30
N SER A 94 -19.62 2.83 0.62
CA SER A 94 -21.09 2.93 0.75
C SER A 94 -21.57 2.39 2.09
N LEU A 95 -20.81 1.46 2.70
CA LEU A 95 -21.05 0.99 4.06
C LEU A 95 -20.72 2.11 5.05
N PRO A 96 -21.62 2.48 5.97
CA PRO A 96 -21.36 3.46 7.01
C PRO A 96 -20.19 3.03 7.91
N ILE A 97 -19.10 3.77 7.92
CA ILE A 97 -17.90 3.52 8.72
C ILE A 97 -17.59 4.77 9.54
N SER A 98 -17.64 4.66 10.86
CA SER A 98 -17.23 5.71 11.79
C SER A 98 -15.81 5.41 12.30
N VAL A 99 -14.95 6.41 12.34
CA VAL A 99 -13.58 6.28 12.88
C VAL A 99 -13.43 7.15 14.13
N ARG A 100 -12.90 6.57 15.19
CA ARG A 100 -12.65 7.23 16.45
C ARG A 100 -11.23 6.94 16.93
N GLY A 101 -10.57 7.95 17.47
CA GLY A 101 -9.36 7.77 18.26
C GLY A 101 -9.68 7.25 19.65
N LEU A 102 -8.69 6.66 20.32
CA LEU A 102 -8.81 6.23 21.71
C LEU A 102 -7.86 7.02 22.62
N ASP A 103 -8.40 7.58 23.70
CA ASP A 103 -7.62 8.02 24.85
C ASP A 103 -7.88 7.03 26.01
N GLY A 104 -6.94 6.12 26.22
CA GLY A 104 -7.13 4.98 27.10
C GLY A 104 -8.28 4.08 26.63
N ARG A 105 -9.45 4.22 27.25
CA ARG A 105 -10.70 3.50 26.91
C ARG A 105 -11.81 4.42 26.39
N SER A 106 -11.56 5.71 26.31
CA SER A 106 -12.53 6.72 25.92
C SER A 106 -12.41 7.03 24.43
N PRO A 107 -13.41 6.67 23.59
CA PRO A 107 -13.38 7.03 22.17
C PRO A 107 -13.68 8.53 22.00
N PHE A 108 -12.96 9.16 21.06
CA PHE A 108 -13.21 10.54 20.65
C PHE A 108 -13.36 10.64 19.12
N PRO A 109 -14.12 11.61 18.60
CA PRO A 109 -14.32 11.77 17.16
C PRO A 109 -13.02 12.16 16.46
N VAL A 110 -12.87 11.70 15.22
CA VAL A 110 -11.72 12.01 14.35
C VAL A 110 -12.26 12.55 13.03
N GLU A 111 -11.74 13.70 12.61
CA GLU A 111 -12.04 14.28 11.32
C GLU A 111 -11.07 13.74 10.24
N PRO A 112 -11.56 13.49 9.01
CA PRO A 112 -10.70 13.08 7.91
C PRO A 112 -9.65 14.13 7.57
N VAL A 113 -8.41 13.71 7.34
CA VAL A 113 -7.36 14.61 6.85
C VAL A 113 -7.53 14.85 5.34
N GLY A 114 -7.39 16.09 4.89
CA GLY A 114 -7.37 16.42 3.48
C GLY A 114 -6.16 15.83 2.74
N HIS A 115 -6.27 15.74 1.42
CA HIS A 115 -5.14 15.37 0.57
C HIS A 115 -4.08 16.46 0.59
N ARG A 116 -2.83 16.06 0.70
CA ARG A 116 -1.68 16.96 0.58
C ARG A 116 -1.00 16.68 -0.75
N ALA A 117 -0.53 17.74 -1.41
CA ALA A 117 0.34 17.58 -2.56
C ALA A 117 1.58 16.74 -2.15
N PRO A 118 1.98 15.77 -2.97
CA PRO A 118 3.19 15.01 -2.68
C PRO A 118 4.40 15.95 -2.63
N PRO A 119 5.40 15.66 -1.77
CA PRO A 119 6.64 16.43 -1.76
C PRO A 119 7.29 16.40 -3.14
N THR A 120 7.92 17.49 -3.52
CA THR A 120 8.73 17.57 -4.74
C THR A 120 10.12 16.97 -4.51
N VAL A 121 10.66 16.33 -5.52
CA VAL A 121 12.07 15.88 -5.51
C VAL A 121 12.97 17.11 -5.67
N PRO A 122 14.05 17.25 -4.88
CA PRO A 122 15.05 18.30 -5.09
C PRO A 122 15.67 18.21 -6.50
N ASP A 123 15.92 19.35 -7.14
CA ASP A 123 16.53 19.39 -8.48
C ASP A 123 17.90 18.67 -8.50
N SER A 124 18.70 18.82 -7.44
CA SER A 124 19.98 18.12 -7.29
C SER A 124 19.86 16.59 -7.32
N HIS A 125 18.73 16.03 -6.89
CA HIS A 125 18.48 14.59 -7.01
C HIS A 125 18.19 14.19 -8.45
N LEU A 126 17.53 15.06 -9.23
CA LEU A 126 17.20 14.80 -10.64
C LEU A 126 18.47 14.77 -11.53
N ASP A 127 19.57 15.35 -11.11
CA ASP A 127 20.87 15.25 -11.80
C ASP A 127 21.39 13.80 -11.90
N LEU A 128 20.88 12.89 -11.03
CA LEU A 128 21.22 11.46 -11.04
C LEU A 128 20.38 10.61 -12.01
N VAL A 129 19.40 11.21 -12.68
CA VAL A 129 18.54 10.49 -13.64
C VAL A 129 19.36 9.86 -14.78
N GLU A 130 20.31 10.60 -15.35
CA GLU A 130 21.16 10.09 -16.43
C GLU A 130 22.03 8.91 -15.96
N THR A 131 22.55 8.96 -14.74
CA THR A 131 23.32 7.87 -14.12
C THR A 131 22.47 6.60 -13.96
N ILE A 132 21.21 6.77 -13.53
CA ILE A 132 20.26 5.66 -13.38
C ILE A 132 19.96 5.01 -14.73
N VAL A 133 19.68 5.81 -15.75
CA VAL A 133 19.42 5.33 -17.11
C VAL A 133 20.63 4.65 -17.73
N ALA A 134 21.84 5.23 -17.58
CA ALA A 134 23.08 4.67 -18.09
C ALA A 134 23.40 3.29 -17.49
N ALA A 135 23.04 3.07 -16.22
CA ALA A 135 23.17 1.77 -15.56
C ALA A 135 22.10 0.73 -16.00
N GLY A 136 21.14 1.08 -16.88
CA GLY A 136 20.09 0.20 -17.36
C GLY A 136 18.90 0.07 -16.42
N ALA A 137 18.73 1.01 -15.48
CA ALA A 137 17.59 1.09 -14.58
C ALA A 137 16.60 2.19 -15.01
N GLU A 138 15.37 2.12 -14.52
CA GLU A 138 14.31 3.09 -14.75
C GLU A 138 14.28 4.10 -13.60
N PRO A 139 14.41 5.42 -13.85
CA PRO A 139 14.21 6.43 -12.83
C PRO A 139 12.72 6.60 -12.54
N VAL A 140 12.34 6.52 -11.27
CA VAL A 140 10.97 6.69 -10.80
C VAL A 140 10.92 7.71 -9.68
N VAL A 141 10.08 8.73 -9.86
CA VAL A 141 9.83 9.77 -8.87
C VAL A 141 8.52 9.47 -8.15
N ALA A 142 8.58 9.29 -6.84
CA ALA A 142 7.40 9.11 -6.00
C ALA A 142 7.65 9.71 -4.61
N HIS A 143 6.63 10.42 -4.08
CA HIS A 143 6.63 10.97 -2.71
C HIS A 143 7.88 11.81 -2.35
N GLY A 144 8.41 12.57 -3.31
CA GLY A 144 9.60 13.41 -3.11
C GLY A 144 10.92 12.66 -3.15
N VAL A 145 10.93 11.39 -3.56
CA VAL A 145 12.14 10.57 -3.67
C VAL A 145 12.33 10.11 -5.11
N LEU A 146 13.57 10.25 -5.63
CA LEU A 146 14.00 9.61 -6.86
C LEU A 146 14.56 8.22 -6.53
N THR A 147 14.02 7.19 -7.19
CA THR A 147 14.47 5.80 -7.07
C THR A 147 14.90 5.26 -8.42
N ALA A 148 15.78 4.26 -8.40
CA ALA A 148 16.11 3.44 -9.56
C ALA A 148 15.35 2.11 -9.44
N GLN A 149 14.59 1.74 -10.47
CA GLN A 149 13.85 0.49 -10.52
C GLN A 149 14.33 -0.39 -11.68
N TYR A 150 14.27 -1.70 -11.50
CA TYR A 150 14.43 -2.65 -12.56
C TYR A 150 13.22 -3.59 -12.61
N ARG A 151 12.45 -3.50 -13.70
CA ARG A 151 11.18 -4.24 -13.88
C ARG A 151 10.26 -4.13 -12.65
N GLY A 152 10.09 -2.90 -12.14
CA GLY A 152 9.24 -2.58 -11.01
C GLY A 152 9.78 -3.00 -9.64
N LEU A 153 11.05 -3.40 -9.50
CA LEU A 153 11.73 -3.60 -8.23
C LEU A 153 12.66 -2.40 -7.96
N GLU A 154 12.50 -1.76 -6.81
CA GLU A 154 13.41 -0.72 -6.36
C GLU A 154 14.76 -1.33 -6.02
N ILE A 155 15.80 -0.88 -6.72
CA ILE A 155 17.19 -1.35 -6.60
C ILE A 155 18.16 -0.27 -6.12
N ALA A 156 17.73 0.98 -6.10
CA ALA A 156 18.44 2.07 -5.45
C ALA A 156 17.47 3.23 -5.16
N LYS A 157 17.87 4.10 -4.26
CA LYS A 157 17.20 5.40 -4.05
C LYS A 157 18.22 6.51 -3.89
N VAL A 158 17.81 7.73 -4.22
CA VAL A 158 18.62 8.92 -3.94
C VAL A 158 18.37 9.36 -2.50
N VAL A 159 19.46 9.61 -1.80
CA VAL A 159 19.48 10.13 -0.42
C VAL A 159 20.43 11.32 -0.33
N ASP A 160 20.20 12.22 0.63
CA ASP A 160 21.17 13.24 0.98
C ASP A 160 22.24 12.64 1.90
N ASP A 161 23.50 12.88 1.57
CA ASP A 161 24.66 12.49 2.34
C ASP A 161 25.57 13.72 2.49
N ASP A 162 25.65 14.27 3.68
CA ASP A 162 26.39 15.51 4.00
C ASP A 162 26.05 16.71 3.07
N GLY A 163 24.79 16.80 2.63
CA GLY A 163 24.29 17.88 1.78
C GLY A 163 24.52 17.69 0.29
N ALA A 164 24.97 16.51 -0.14
CA ALA A 164 25.09 16.13 -1.55
C ALA A 164 24.19 14.92 -1.86
N PRO A 165 23.56 14.87 -3.05
CA PRO A 165 22.75 13.71 -3.45
C PRO A 165 23.65 12.52 -3.75
N ARG A 166 23.23 11.33 -3.29
CA ARG A 166 23.93 10.08 -3.52
C ARG A 166 22.94 8.95 -3.83
N LEU A 167 23.32 8.07 -4.75
CA LEU A 167 22.62 6.80 -4.96
C LEU A 167 22.98 5.80 -3.86
N ASP A 168 21.97 5.41 -3.09
CA ASP A 168 22.04 4.34 -2.10
C ASP A 168 21.58 3.04 -2.77
N VAL A 169 22.56 2.25 -3.24
CA VAL A 169 22.36 1.08 -4.12
C VAL A 169 22.09 -0.17 -3.31
N GLY A 170 21.11 -0.98 -3.73
CA GLY A 170 20.71 -2.25 -3.11
C GLY A 170 19.20 -2.38 -2.96
N VAL A 171 18.73 -3.63 -2.77
CA VAL A 171 17.31 -3.99 -2.60
C VAL A 171 16.95 -4.03 -1.11
N GLY A 172 16.32 -2.97 -0.61
CA GLY A 172 15.99 -2.85 0.81
C GLY A 172 17.15 -2.32 1.68
N VAL A 173 16.84 -2.04 2.95
CA VAL A 173 17.77 -1.32 3.86
C VAL A 173 19.04 -2.13 4.14
N ASN A 174 18.87 -3.39 4.52
CA ASN A 174 20.01 -4.24 4.91
C ASN A 174 20.97 -4.50 3.72
N ASP A 175 20.41 -4.69 2.53
CA ASP A 175 21.22 -4.90 1.32
C ASP A 175 21.99 -3.63 0.95
N ARG A 176 21.40 -2.45 1.11
CA ARG A 176 22.05 -1.16 0.90
C ARG A 176 23.19 -0.92 1.88
N GLU A 177 23.02 -1.26 3.15
CA GLU A 177 24.07 -1.15 4.16
C GLU A 177 25.25 -2.07 3.82
N ALA A 178 25.00 -3.34 3.52
CA ALA A 178 26.02 -4.29 3.13
C ALA A 178 26.73 -3.89 1.82
N PHE A 179 25.95 -3.41 0.83
CA PHE A 179 26.49 -2.98 -0.46
C PHE A 179 27.43 -1.77 -0.31
N ARG A 180 27.04 -0.80 0.53
CA ARG A 180 27.86 0.38 0.83
C ARG A 180 29.20 0.03 1.46
N GLU A 181 29.22 -0.96 2.37
CA GLU A 181 30.45 -1.42 3.01
C GLU A 181 31.37 -2.18 2.04
N LEU A 182 30.79 -3.02 1.18
CA LEU A 182 31.54 -3.89 0.27
C LEU A 182 32.08 -3.15 -0.96
N HIS A 183 31.41 -2.10 -1.39
CA HIS A 183 31.69 -1.36 -2.64
C HIS A 183 32.04 0.10 -2.39
N ALA A 184 32.56 0.43 -1.21
CA ALA A 184 33.05 1.76 -0.89
C ALA A 184 34.11 2.21 -1.89
N GLY A 185 33.84 3.32 -2.61
CA GLY A 185 34.76 3.89 -3.61
C GLY A 185 34.51 3.47 -5.07
N GLU A 186 33.52 2.60 -5.34
CA GLU A 186 33.08 2.37 -6.72
C GLU A 186 32.23 3.54 -7.25
N ALA A 187 32.27 3.77 -8.56
CA ALA A 187 31.39 4.73 -9.21
C ALA A 187 29.91 4.27 -9.07
N PRO A 188 28.97 5.17 -8.72
CA PRO A 188 27.56 4.82 -8.50
C PRO A 188 26.91 4.09 -9.70
N GLU A 189 27.27 4.50 -10.92
CA GLU A 189 26.79 3.85 -12.16
C GLU A 189 27.24 2.39 -12.24
N ALA A 190 28.52 2.08 -11.98
CA ALA A 190 29.05 0.72 -12.01
C ALA A 190 28.41 -0.16 -10.92
N SER A 191 28.24 0.39 -9.73
CA SER A 191 27.56 -0.26 -8.62
C SER A 191 26.10 -0.59 -8.96
N LEU A 192 25.37 0.37 -9.53
CA LEU A 192 23.98 0.18 -9.94
C LEU A 192 23.86 -0.85 -11.09
N ALA A 193 24.73 -0.78 -12.10
CA ALA A 193 24.75 -1.72 -13.23
C ALA A 193 24.95 -3.18 -12.76
N ARG A 194 25.79 -3.39 -11.75
CA ARG A 194 25.98 -4.72 -11.14
C ARG A 194 24.71 -5.25 -10.48
N VAL A 195 23.96 -4.40 -9.78
CA VAL A 195 22.68 -4.80 -9.18
C VAL A 195 21.64 -5.06 -10.26
N VAL A 196 21.60 -4.26 -11.34
CA VAL A 196 20.75 -4.53 -12.52
C VAL A 196 21.05 -5.92 -13.10
N GLU A 197 22.34 -6.25 -13.30
CA GLU A 197 22.75 -7.56 -13.82
C GLU A 197 22.28 -8.69 -12.89
N ALA A 198 22.53 -8.58 -11.58
CA ALA A 198 22.12 -9.58 -10.60
C ALA A 198 20.60 -9.78 -10.56
N VAL A 199 19.83 -8.68 -10.57
CA VAL A 199 18.36 -8.74 -10.55
C VAL A 199 17.80 -9.27 -11.87
N SER A 200 18.40 -8.91 -13.02
CA SER A 200 17.94 -9.29 -14.35
C SER A 200 17.95 -10.81 -14.57
N ALA A 201 18.90 -11.51 -13.96
CA ALA A 201 18.99 -12.97 -14.03
C ALA A 201 17.80 -13.69 -13.37
N HIS A 202 17.12 -13.04 -12.44
CA HIS A 202 16.04 -13.63 -11.65
C HIS A 202 14.66 -13.06 -11.98
N ARG A 203 14.59 -11.78 -12.39
CA ARG A 203 13.32 -11.09 -12.63
C ARG A 203 12.85 -11.24 -14.08
N VAL A 204 12.57 -12.49 -14.44
CA VAL A 204 12.07 -12.92 -15.76
C VAL A 204 10.95 -13.94 -15.58
N ASP A 205 10.07 -14.03 -16.58
CA ASP A 205 9.00 -15.02 -16.58
C ASP A 205 9.56 -16.46 -16.52
N GLY A 206 8.98 -17.28 -15.65
CA GLY A 206 9.40 -18.67 -15.48
C GLY A 206 10.72 -18.86 -14.70
N ALA A 207 11.32 -17.80 -14.16
CA ALA A 207 12.50 -17.92 -13.31
C ALA A 207 12.23 -18.77 -12.07
N ARG A 208 13.26 -19.44 -11.57
CA ARG A 208 13.18 -20.18 -10.29
C ARG A 208 12.86 -19.22 -9.15
N PRO A 209 12.18 -19.69 -8.08
CA PRO A 209 11.93 -18.85 -6.91
C PRO A 209 13.24 -18.26 -6.37
N HIS A 210 13.26 -16.93 -6.28
CA HIS A 210 14.37 -16.14 -5.75
C HIS A 210 13.80 -14.88 -5.09
N PRO A 211 14.40 -14.32 -4.01
CA PRO A 211 13.91 -13.08 -3.41
C PRO A 211 13.62 -11.98 -4.43
N PHE A 212 14.49 -11.77 -5.41
CA PHE A 212 14.32 -10.72 -6.42
C PHE A 212 13.09 -10.90 -7.33
N ASN A 213 12.56 -12.11 -7.51
CA ASN A 213 11.33 -12.30 -8.28
C ASN A 213 10.07 -12.44 -7.41
N THR A 214 10.21 -12.55 -6.10
CA THR A 214 9.10 -12.58 -5.14
C THR A 214 8.85 -11.23 -4.46
N MET A 215 9.83 -10.34 -4.44
CA MET A 215 9.68 -8.97 -3.97
C MET A 215 8.93 -8.12 -4.99
N SER A 216 8.07 -7.22 -4.53
CA SER A 216 7.27 -6.30 -5.36
C SER A 216 6.62 -7.02 -6.56
N PRO A 217 5.77 -8.03 -6.35
CA PRO A 217 5.08 -8.71 -7.45
C PRO A 217 4.12 -7.77 -8.19
N GLU A 218 3.52 -6.80 -7.49
CA GLU A 218 2.70 -5.73 -8.07
C GLU A 218 3.51 -4.84 -9.01
N GLY A 219 4.75 -4.53 -8.63
CA GLY A 219 5.67 -3.77 -9.47
C GLY A 219 6.03 -4.50 -10.76
N TYR A 220 6.24 -5.83 -10.68
CA TYR A 220 6.49 -6.64 -11.86
C TYR A 220 5.27 -6.72 -12.79
N LEU A 221 4.09 -6.89 -12.22
CA LEU A 221 2.84 -6.86 -12.96
C LEU A 221 2.66 -5.51 -13.68
N ALA A 222 2.85 -4.40 -12.98
CA ALA A 222 2.73 -3.06 -13.55
C ALA A 222 3.77 -2.81 -14.64
N TRP A 223 5.01 -3.29 -14.48
CA TRP A 223 6.04 -3.21 -15.52
C TRP A 223 5.61 -3.98 -16.78
N ARG A 224 5.12 -5.23 -16.66
CA ARG A 224 4.62 -6.02 -17.80
C ARG A 224 3.48 -5.33 -18.54
N LEU A 225 2.54 -4.74 -17.81
CA LEU A 225 1.40 -4.03 -18.39
C LEU A 225 1.80 -2.72 -19.07
N ARG A 226 2.86 -2.06 -18.63
CA ARG A 226 3.42 -0.90 -19.34
C ARG A 226 4.13 -1.31 -20.63
N ASP A 227 4.75 -2.47 -20.66
CA ASP A 227 5.36 -3.05 -21.85
C ASP A 227 4.30 -3.48 -22.90
N ASP A 228 3.16 -4.03 -22.44
CA ASP A 228 1.99 -4.34 -23.26
C ASP A 228 0.69 -3.75 -22.65
N PRO A 229 0.40 -2.47 -22.88
CA PRO A 229 -0.79 -1.81 -22.35
C PRO A 229 -2.08 -2.23 -23.06
N SER A 230 -2.01 -2.95 -24.18
CA SER A 230 -3.17 -3.41 -24.94
C SER A 230 -4.07 -4.34 -24.13
N ALA A 231 -3.50 -5.09 -23.17
CA ALA A 231 -4.24 -5.95 -22.24
C ALA A 231 -5.30 -5.16 -21.41
N LEU A 232 -5.10 -3.85 -21.23
CA LEU A 232 -6.04 -2.96 -20.53
C LEU A 232 -6.82 -2.03 -21.49
N GLY A 233 -6.67 -2.23 -22.81
CA GLY A 233 -7.36 -1.45 -23.83
C GLY A 233 -6.92 0.03 -23.88
N VAL A 234 -5.66 0.32 -23.54
CA VAL A 234 -5.05 1.66 -23.62
C VAL A 234 -3.79 1.66 -24.46
N GLY A 235 -3.43 2.83 -25.00
CA GLY A 235 -2.24 2.96 -25.86
C GLY A 235 -0.93 3.08 -25.08
N SER A 236 -0.98 3.55 -23.84
CA SER A 236 0.19 3.70 -22.96
C SER A 236 -0.23 3.71 -21.50
N LEU A 237 0.70 3.32 -20.63
CA LEU A 237 0.57 3.37 -19.18
C LEU A 237 1.80 4.04 -18.57
N VAL A 238 1.57 4.88 -17.57
CA VAL A 238 2.63 5.56 -16.80
C VAL A 238 2.40 5.27 -15.32
N THR A 239 3.43 4.85 -14.61
CA THR A 239 3.35 4.68 -13.15
C THR A 239 3.13 6.04 -12.49
N THR A 240 2.23 6.10 -11.52
CA THR A 240 1.95 7.29 -10.72
C THR A 240 2.07 6.95 -9.23
N PRO A 241 2.46 7.89 -8.37
CA PRO A 241 2.48 7.65 -6.94
C PRO A 241 1.10 7.28 -6.40
N GLY A 242 1.06 6.39 -5.42
CA GLY A 242 -0.12 6.20 -4.57
C GLY A 242 -0.39 7.43 -3.69
N ALA A 243 -1.48 7.42 -2.92
CA ALA A 243 -1.81 8.51 -2.01
C ALA A 243 -0.88 8.58 -0.78
N VAL A 244 -0.26 7.46 -0.41
CA VAL A 244 0.63 7.32 0.74
C VAL A 244 1.90 6.60 0.31
N ALA A 245 3.05 7.06 0.82
CA ALA A 245 4.33 6.43 0.56
C ALA A 245 4.38 5.01 1.17
N PRO A 246 4.90 4.00 0.44
CA PRO A 246 5.13 2.68 1.01
C PRO A 246 6.21 2.74 2.10
N VAL A 247 6.08 1.88 3.12
CA VAL A 247 7.02 1.87 4.25
C VAL A 247 8.34 1.18 3.91
N GLY A 248 8.37 0.38 2.85
CA GLY A 248 9.61 -0.29 2.41
C GLY A 248 9.43 -1.12 1.13
N ALA A 249 10.54 -1.64 0.61
CA ALA A 249 10.56 -2.42 -0.65
C ALA A 249 9.78 -3.73 -0.60
N VAL A 250 9.50 -4.23 0.60
CA VAL A 250 8.73 -5.47 0.84
C VAL A 250 7.31 -5.20 1.35
N ASP A 251 6.95 -3.93 1.50
CA ASP A 251 5.60 -3.57 1.92
C ASP A 251 4.63 -3.76 0.73
N PRO A 252 3.72 -4.75 0.79
CA PRO A 252 2.79 -4.95 -0.30
C PRO A 252 1.87 -3.73 -0.40
N GLY A 253 1.67 -3.26 -1.59
CA GLY A 253 0.76 -2.15 -1.89
C GLY A 253 0.49 -2.11 -3.38
N PRO A 254 -0.67 -1.62 -3.80
CA PRO A 254 -0.97 -1.55 -5.22
C PRO A 254 -0.05 -0.55 -5.92
N VAL A 255 0.38 -0.91 -7.12
CA VAL A 255 1.07 0.02 -8.00
C VAL A 255 0.05 0.74 -8.86
N MET A 256 0.05 2.08 -8.76
CA MET A 256 -0.86 2.93 -9.51
C MET A 256 -0.29 3.25 -10.89
N MET A 257 -1.15 3.23 -11.90
CA MET A 257 -0.81 3.62 -13.28
C MET A 257 -1.91 4.49 -13.87
N LEU A 258 -1.50 5.41 -14.73
CA LEU A 258 -2.38 6.27 -15.51
C LEU A 258 -2.32 5.86 -16.99
N GLY A 259 -3.46 5.82 -17.66
CA GLY A 259 -3.55 5.57 -19.09
C GLY A 259 -4.94 5.87 -19.63
N GLY A 260 -5.02 6.53 -20.78
CA GLY A 260 -6.29 6.87 -21.41
C GLY A 260 -7.26 7.66 -20.52
N GLY A 261 -6.75 8.58 -19.66
CA GLY A 261 -7.55 9.38 -18.71
C GLY A 261 -8.11 8.58 -17.52
N ARG A 262 -7.65 7.35 -17.28
CA ARG A 262 -8.13 6.44 -16.22
C ARG A 262 -7.02 6.04 -15.27
N LEU A 263 -7.39 5.71 -14.02
CA LEU A 263 -6.49 5.16 -13.02
C LEU A 263 -6.63 3.63 -12.94
N PHE A 264 -5.49 2.96 -12.94
CA PHE A 264 -5.35 1.52 -12.76
C PHE A 264 -4.55 1.25 -11.48
N ALA A 265 -5.01 0.29 -10.69
CA ALA A 265 -4.32 -0.18 -9.49
C ALA A 265 -3.96 -1.66 -9.65
N CYS A 266 -2.67 -1.95 -9.83
CA CYS A 266 -2.16 -3.32 -9.94
C CYS A 266 -1.94 -3.90 -8.55
N THR A 267 -2.54 -5.07 -8.28
CA THR A 267 -2.34 -5.82 -7.05
C THR A 267 -2.29 -7.31 -7.32
N THR A 268 -1.61 -8.07 -6.47
CA THR A 268 -1.56 -9.53 -6.56
C THR A 268 -2.70 -10.23 -5.82
N GLY A 269 -3.65 -9.49 -5.31
CA GLY A 269 -4.95 -10.00 -4.86
C GLY A 269 -5.04 -10.54 -3.44
N PHE A 270 -3.94 -10.63 -2.69
CA PHE A 270 -3.97 -11.04 -1.27
C PHE A 270 -3.94 -9.87 -0.30
N ASP A 271 -3.74 -8.67 -0.79
CA ASP A 271 -3.70 -7.45 0.02
C ASP A 271 -5.08 -6.80 0.09
N LEU A 272 -5.78 -7.01 1.19
CA LEU A 272 -7.07 -6.37 1.45
C LEU A 272 -6.95 -4.85 1.63
N GLY A 273 -5.76 -4.33 1.95
CA GLY A 273 -5.46 -2.91 2.02
C GLY A 273 -5.32 -2.24 0.66
N ALA A 274 -5.15 -3.02 -0.41
CA ALA A 274 -4.92 -2.49 -1.75
C ALA A 274 -6.08 -1.63 -2.29
N LEU A 275 -7.34 -2.04 -2.03
CA LEU A 275 -8.49 -1.28 -2.51
C LEU A 275 -8.70 0.05 -1.77
N PRO A 276 -8.60 0.14 -0.43
CA PRO A 276 -8.57 1.43 0.26
C PRO A 276 -7.44 2.36 -0.21
N ASP A 277 -6.25 1.83 -0.47
CA ASP A 277 -5.12 2.60 -1.01
C ASP A 277 -5.40 3.12 -2.42
N ALA A 278 -6.00 2.28 -3.28
CA ALA A 278 -6.34 2.62 -4.64
C ALA A 278 -7.47 3.67 -4.73
N LEU A 279 -8.49 3.56 -3.88
CA LEU A 279 -9.56 4.56 -3.78
C LEU A 279 -9.00 5.92 -3.33
N ASP A 280 -8.10 5.92 -2.35
CA ASP A 280 -7.44 7.12 -1.86
C ASP A 280 -6.58 7.79 -2.97
N ALA A 281 -5.83 6.99 -3.74
CA ALA A 281 -5.05 7.48 -4.88
C ALA A 281 -5.95 8.02 -6.01
N ARG A 282 -7.10 7.37 -6.26
CA ARG A 282 -8.09 7.85 -7.21
C ARG A 282 -8.61 9.23 -6.84
N GLU A 283 -8.94 9.43 -5.57
CA GLU A 283 -9.44 10.72 -5.11
C GLU A 283 -8.40 11.84 -5.27
N VAL A 284 -7.14 11.55 -4.94
CA VAL A 284 -6.02 12.48 -5.22
C VAL A 284 -5.97 12.83 -6.71
N ALA A 285 -6.07 11.85 -7.60
CA ALA A 285 -5.99 12.06 -9.06
C ALA A 285 -7.17 12.85 -9.60
N VAL A 286 -8.39 12.62 -9.08
CA VAL A 286 -9.59 13.41 -9.42
C VAL A 286 -9.45 14.86 -8.96
N VAL A 287 -9.10 15.08 -7.70
CA VAL A 287 -8.94 16.43 -7.13
C VAL A 287 -7.83 17.22 -7.86
N ALA A 288 -6.77 16.53 -8.27
CA ALA A 288 -5.69 17.14 -9.05
C ALA A 288 -6.03 17.37 -10.54
N GLY A 289 -7.20 16.91 -11.02
CA GLY A 289 -7.59 17.00 -12.43
C GLY A 289 -6.70 16.16 -13.37
N VAL A 290 -6.10 15.09 -12.85
CA VAL A 290 -5.20 14.21 -13.62
C VAL A 290 -5.98 13.15 -14.40
N ILE A 291 -7.17 12.80 -13.94
CA ILE A 291 -8.08 11.86 -14.59
C ILE A 291 -9.44 12.50 -14.81
N ASP A 292 -10.03 12.23 -16.00
CA ASP A 292 -11.38 12.68 -16.36
C ASP A 292 -12.44 11.66 -15.93
N ASP A 293 -12.10 10.37 -16.01
CA ASP A 293 -12.98 9.27 -15.59
C ASP A 293 -12.77 8.98 -14.11
N ALA A 294 -13.80 9.24 -13.33
CA ALA A 294 -13.79 9.00 -11.90
C ALA A 294 -13.86 7.49 -11.52
N SER A 295 -13.90 6.56 -12.47
CA SER A 295 -13.84 5.13 -12.20
C SER A 295 -12.41 4.67 -11.86
N LEU A 296 -12.33 3.61 -11.04
CA LEU A 296 -11.08 2.94 -10.70
C LEU A 296 -11.07 1.56 -11.35
N THR A 297 -9.96 1.18 -11.99
CA THR A 297 -9.75 -0.19 -12.48
C THR A 297 -8.72 -0.90 -11.60
N VAL A 298 -9.15 -1.91 -10.86
CA VAL A 298 -8.25 -2.82 -10.11
C VAL A 298 -7.84 -3.95 -11.03
N VAL A 299 -6.53 -4.13 -11.19
CA VAL A 299 -5.95 -5.14 -12.09
C VAL A 299 -5.32 -6.24 -11.26
N VAL A 300 -5.77 -7.47 -11.47
CA VAL A 300 -5.28 -8.66 -10.75
C VAL A 300 -4.91 -9.76 -11.72
N PRO A 301 -3.87 -10.58 -11.44
CA PRO A 301 -3.66 -11.82 -12.17
C PRO A 301 -4.88 -12.76 -11.99
N ALA A 302 -5.29 -13.45 -13.04
CA ALA A 302 -6.48 -14.34 -13.01
C ALA A 302 -6.45 -15.33 -11.84
N ARG A 303 -5.27 -15.91 -11.55
CA ARG A 303 -5.07 -16.83 -10.40
C ARG A 303 -5.24 -16.19 -9.02
N ASN A 304 -5.21 -14.86 -8.93
CA ASN A 304 -5.26 -14.09 -7.68
C ASN A 304 -6.61 -13.39 -7.48
N ARG A 305 -7.54 -13.49 -8.43
CA ARG A 305 -8.88 -12.91 -8.25
C ARG A 305 -9.66 -13.67 -7.19
N LEU A 306 -9.93 -13.01 -6.10
CA LEU A 306 -10.70 -13.55 -4.97
C LEU A 306 -12.09 -12.91 -4.92
N PRO A 307 -13.15 -13.67 -4.60
CA PRO A 307 -14.51 -13.12 -4.49
C PRO A 307 -14.65 -11.95 -3.52
N VAL A 308 -13.77 -11.86 -2.52
CA VAL A 308 -13.77 -10.74 -1.56
C VAL A 308 -13.42 -9.41 -2.25
N ILE A 309 -12.55 -9.42 -3.26
CA ILE A 309 -12.18 -8.20 -4.00
C ILE A 309 -13.40 -7.66 -4.76
N ASP A 310 -14.16 -8.53 -5.43
CA ASP A 310 -15.39 -8.14 -6.13
C ASP A 310 -16.44 -7.57 -5.19
N ARG A 311 -16.60 -8.19 -4.00
CA ARG A 311 -17.53 -7.68 -2.96
C ARG A 311 -17.08 -6.32 -2.43
N MET A 312 -15.80 -6.15 -2.16
CA MET A 312 -15.25 -4.86 -1.72
C MET A 312 -15.40 -3.80 -2.81
N ALA A 313 -15.11 -4.14 -4.06
CA ALA A 313 -15.28 -3.23 -5.20
C ALA A 313 -16.75 -2.75 -5.31
N SER A 314 -17.72 -3.65 -5.13
CA SER A 314 -19.14 -3.31 -5.15
C SER A 314 -19.60 -2.46 -3.97
N ALA A 315 -18.87 -2.48 -2.84
CA ALA A 315 -19.15 -1.69 -1.65
C ALA A 315 -18.45 -0.33 -1.63
N ALA A 316 -17.58 -0.04 -2.60
CA ALA A 316 -16.97 1.28 -2.75
C ALA A 316 -18.02 2.32 -3.13
N ALA A 317 -17.85 3.58 -2.69
CA ALA A 317 -18.71 4.69 -3.08
C ALA A 317 -18.48 5.11 -4.54
N ALA A 318 -17.27 4.91 -5.06
CA ALA A 318 -16.92 5.13 -6.46
C ALA A 318 -17.15 3.87 -7.30
N GLU A 319 -17.30 4.03 -8.62
CA GLU A 319 -17.30 2.89 -9.54
C GLU A 319 -15.92 2.22 -9.57
N VAL A 320 -15.88 0.95 -9.22
CA VAL A 320 -14.66 0.13 -9.25
C VAL A 320 -14.88 -1.08 -10.16
N ARG A 321 -14.00 -1.22 -11.13
CA ARG A 321 -13.96 -2.40 -12.04
C ARG A 321 -12.78 -3.29 -11.66
N VAL A 322 -13.01 -4.60 -11.59
CA VAL A 322 -11.95 -5.59 -11.37
C VAL A 322 -11.68 -6.30 -12.70
N VAL A 323 -10.46 -6.20 -13.19
CA VAL A 323 -10.02 -6.77 -14.47
C VAL A 323 -8.95 -7.81 -14.21
N GLU A 324 -9.09 -8.97 -14.87
CA GLU A 324 -8.10 -10.03 -14.84
C GLU A 324 -7.09 -9.86 -15.98
N VAL A 325 -5.84 -10.17 -15.66
CA VAL A 325 -4.76 -10.26 -16.65
C VAL A 325 -4.03 -11.60 -16.50
N PRO A 326 -3.37 -12.09 -17.55
CA PRO A 326 -2.64 -13.36 -17.55
C PRO A 326 -1.52 -13.44 -16.51
#